data_0efe4dd7f58a70784bc35f69cff1ac2f
#
_entry.id   0efe4dd7f58a70784bc35f69cff1ac2f
#
_cell.length_a   1.000
_cell.length_b   1.000
_cell.length_c   1.000
_cell.angle_alpha   90.00
_cell.angle_beta   90.00
_cell.angle_gamma   90.00
#
_symmetry.space_group_name_H-M   'P 1'
#
loop_
_entity.id
_entity.type
_entity.pdbx_description
1 polymer ?
#
loop_
_entity_poly.entity_id
_entity_poly.type
_entity_poly.pdbx_seq_one_letter_code
_entity_poly.pdbx_strand_id
1 'polypeptide(L)'
;DAQALSEVVVTAMGIKKERKSLGYAVDDVTAEELMKNKSVNPINSLAGKVAGVNITQSSGAAGAGSQIILRGGTSLERDNQPLFVVDGVIYDNSTSVVGNSAFDGTLATSSTNSNRVMDINPEDIENMSVLKGPAAAALYGSRASAGVVIITTKKGQEGVAEVNFSTKYITTWATNLPETQKKYKRGYVKDNYDAGGNYLNTVYDDFSYNSWGELAKSEDLIYDNIGDFFKNSGASDTNLSVSGGSKNSSFFLSGSYYNQDGIIPTTGYEKATFRFNGEQKWKMLTFGASVAYSQANTDKTLTSAALYNSSGSGTMTGVYRWSPFDDMTHYVTEDGTRYRMFGDRLDVTEERDNPYWIL
;
A
#
# COMPACT_ATOMS: atom_id res chain seq x y z
N ASP A 1 -8.93 3.20 -45.45
CA ASP A 1 -8.90 4.57 -44.90
C ASP A 1 -8.52 4.49 -43.43
N ALA A 2 -7.23 4.66 -43.12
CA ALA A 2 -6.78 4.79 -41.76
C ALA A 2 -7.25 6.16 -41.26
N GLN A 3 -8.31 6.17 -40.49
CA GLN A 3 -8.74 7.33 -39.74
C GLN A 3 -7.62 7.64 -38.74
N ALA A 4 -6.77 8.63 -39.05
CA ALA A 4 -5.81 9.16 -38.09
C ALA A 4 -6.61 9.79 -36.95
N LEU A 5 -6.81 9.02 -35.90
CA LEU A 5 -7.27 9.54 -34.60
C LEU A 5 -6.29 10.65 -34.24
N SER A 6 -6.73 11.90 -34.31
CA SER A 6 -6.00 13.03 -33.76
C SER A 6 -5.95 12.80 -32.25
N GLU A 7 -4.84 12.25 -31.78
CA GLU A 7 -4.60 11.93 -30.39
C GLU A 7 -4.51 13.24 -29.59
N VAL A 8 -5.63 13.62 -29.00
CA VAL A 8 -5.76 14.82 -28.17
C VAL A 8 -5.34 14.46 -26.77
N VAL A 9 -4.31 15.09 -26.28
CA VAL A 9 -3.81 14.91 -24.91
C VAL A 9 -4.20 16.09 -24.02
N VAL A 10 -4.45 15.83 -22.79
CA VAL A 10 -4.66 16.87 -21.77
C VAL A 10 -3.29 17.35 -21.29
N THR A 11 -3.00 18.62 -21.51
CA THR A 11 -1.76 19.27 -21.10
C THR A 11 -1.93 20.02 -19.77
N ALA A 12 -0.92 20.79 -19.40
CA ALA A 12 -0.96 21.66 -18.22
C ALA A 12 -2.24 22.50 -18.16
N MET A 13 -2.79 22.66 -16.96
CA MET A 13 -4.03 23.40 -16.69
C MET A 13 -5.30 22.85 -17.39
N GLY A 14 -5.32 21.57 -17.75
CA GLY A 14 -6.49 20.94 -18.35
C GLY A 14 -6.74 21.33 -19.84
N ILE A 15 -5.77 21.95 -20.50
CA ILE A 15 -5.92 22.35 -21.91
C ILE A 15 -5.75 21.14 -22.81
N LYS A 16 -6.73 20.85 -23.64
CA LYS A 16 -6.66 19.80 -24.66
C LYS A 16 -5.84 20.29 -25.85
N LYS A 17 -4.78 19.57 -26.22
CA LYS A 17 -3.95 19.84 -27.41
C LYS A 17 -3.68 18.56 -28.20
N GLU A 18 -3.46 18.69 -29.48
CA GLU A 18 -3.00 17.55 -30.28
C GLU A 18 -1.58 17.15 -29.87
N ARG A 19 -1.33 15.87 -29.66
CA ARG A 19 -0.03 15.33 -29.27
C ARG A 19 1.10 15.79 -30.20
N LYS A 20 0.82 15.88 -31.48
CA LYS A 20 1.77 16.37 -32.50
C LYS A 20 2.20 17.82 -32.32
N SER A 21 1.38 18.65 -31.66
CA SER A 21 1.69 20.06 -31.37
C SER A 21 2.52 20.29 -30.13
N LEU A 22 2.84 19.22 -29.39
CA LEU A 22 3.61 19.31 -28.15
C LEU A 22 5.11 19.19 -28.45
N GLY A 23 5.89 20.14 -27.97
CA GLY A 23 7.36 20.11 -28.01
C GLY A 23 8.01 19.15 -26.98
N TYR A 24 7.23 18.31 -26.32
CA TYR A 24 7.69 17.39 -25.30
C TYR A 24 6.89 16.07 -25.31
N ALA A 25 7.50 15.00 -24.81
CA ALA A 25 6.87 13.69 -24.76
C ALA A 25 5.87 13.60 -23.58
N VAL A 26 4.65 13.19 -23.91
CA VAL A 26 3.59 12.87 -22.96
C VAL A 26 3.15 11.43 -23.22
N ASP A 27 3.11 10.63 -22.18
CA ASP A 27 2.50 9.31 -22.24
C ASP A 27 1.12 9.37 -21.57
N ASP A 28 0.11 8.95 -22.31
CA ASP A 28 -1.27 8.91 -21.84
C ASP A 28 -1.73 7.49 -21.66
N VAL A 29 -2.51 7.27 -20.62
CA VAL A 29 -3.21 6.01 -20.33
C VAL A 29 -4.69 6.32 -20.16
N THR A 30 -5.52 5.76 -21.03
CA THR A 30 -6.96 5.98 -21.03
C THR A 30 -7.68 5.24 -19.92
N ALA A 31 -8.92 5.66 -19.60
CA ALA A 31 -9.78 4.96 -18.65
C ALA A 31 -9.91 3.47 -18.96
N GLU A 32 -10.11 3.12 -20.23
CA GLU A 32 -10.25 1.72 -20.66
C GLU A 32 -8.98 0.90 -20.33
N GLU A 33 -7.81 1.46 -20.61
CA GLU A 33 -6.55 0.80 -20.28
C GLU A 33 -6.33 0.69 -18.77
N LEU A 34 -6.70 1.73 -18.00
CA LEU A 34 -6.61 1.68 -16.53
C LEU A 34 -7.52 0.59 -15.96
N MET A 35 -8.72 0.42 -16.51
CA MET A 35 -9.70 -0.57 -16.01
C MET A 35 -9.34 -2.01 -16.35
N LYS A 36 -8.54 -2.28 -17.40
CA LYS A 36 -8.07 -3.65 -17.73
C LYS A 36 -7.34 -4.32 -16.56
N ASN A 37 -6.66 -3.53 -15.74
CA ASN A 37 -5.99 -4.01 -14.52
C ASN A 37 -6.27 -3.03 -13.37
N LYS A 38 -7.56 -2.90 -13.03
CA LYS A 38 -8.02 -2.00 -11.98
C LYS A 38 -7.39 -2.38 -10.64
N SER A 39 -6.68 -1.44 -10.05
CA SER A 39 -6.15 -1.49 -8.68
C SER A 39 -6.85 -0.44 -7.83
N VAL A 40 -6.94 -0.68 -6.53
CA VAL A 40 -7.45 0.30 -5.54
C VAL A 40 -6.61 1.57 -5.54
N ASN A 41 -5.30 1.41 -5.72
CA ASN A 41 -4.38 2.53 -5.91
C ASN A 41 -4.26 2.82 -7.41
N PRO A 42 -4.73 3.99 -7.89
CA PRO A 42 -4.65 4.36 -9.30
C PRO A 42 -3.24 4.32 -9.88
N ILE A 43 -2.22 4.61 -9.05
CA ILE A 43 -0.81 4.56 -9.46
C ILE A 43 -0.44 3.17 -9.94
N ASN A 44 -0.87 2.12 -9.23
CA ASN A 44 -0.53 0.75 -9.59
C ASN A 44 -1.07 0.33 -10.96
N SER A 45 -2.17 0.97 -11.40
CA SER A 45 -2.74 0.73 -12.72
C SER A 45 -1.85 1.23 -13.86
N LEU A 46 -0.86 2.09 -13.59
CA LEU A 46 0.14 2.55 -14.56
C LEU A 46 1.30 1.57 -14.75
N ALA A 47 1.47 0.60 -13.86
CA ALA A 47 2.56 -0.36 -13.92
C ALA A 47 2.57 -1.12 -15.25
N GLY A 48 3.70 -1.10 -15.94
CA GLY A 48 3.88 -1.75 -17.24
C GLY A 48 3.22 -1.07 -18.43
N LYS A 49 2.47 0.04 -18.24
CA LYS A 49 1.78 0.77 -19.32
C LYS A 49 2.54 1.98 -19.81
N VAL A 50 3.37 2.55 -18.97
CA VAL A 50 4.14 3.77 -19.29
C VAL A 50 5.64 3.46 -19.21
N ALA A 51 6.37 3.67 -20.29
CA ALA A 51 7.81 3.43 -20.33
C ALA A 51 8.56 4.33 -19.35
N GLY A 52 9.56 3.78 -18.64
CA GLY A 52 10.38 4.52 -17.68
C GLY A 52 9.65 4.95 -16.40
N VAL A 53 8.53 4.33 -16.09
CA VAL A 53 7.82 4.44 -14.82
C VAL A 53 8.10 3.19 -13.99
N ASN A 54 8.67 3.40 -12.81
CA ASN A 54 8.87 2.35 -11.81
C ASN A 54 7.89 2.57 -10.65
N ILE A 55 7.11 1.56 -10.35
CA ILE A 55 6.11 1.58 -9.27
C ILE A 55 6.46 0.50 -8.27
N THR A 56 6.66 0.89 -7.03
CA THR A 56 6.95 -0.01 -5.92
C THR A 56 5.87 0.15 -4.85
N GLN A 57 5.20 -0.94 -4.52
CA GLN A 57 4.28 -0.96 -3.39
C GLN A 57 5.06 -1.00 -2.07
N SER A 58 4.59 -0.30 -1.07
CA SER A 58 5.23 -0.27 0.26
C SER A 58 5.15 -1.63 0.96
N SER A 59 4.05 -2.35 0.76
CA SER A 59 3.85 -3.71 1.28
C SER A 59 2.66 -4.39 0.59
N GLY A 60 2.39 -5.65 0.93
CA GLY A 60 1.18 -6.38 0.55
C GLY A 60 -0.01 -6.15 1.49
N ALA A 61 0.11 -5.28 2.48
CA ALA A 61 -0.95 -5.01 3.44
C ALA A 61 -2.13 -4.25 2.80
N ALA A 62 -3.32 -4.42 3.38
CA ALA A 62 -4.51 -3.68 2.98
C ALA A 62 -4.26 -2.16 3.12
N GLY A 63 -4.66 -1.37 2.12
CA GLY A 63 -4.44 0.07 2.11
C GLY A 63 -2.98 0.52 1.95
N ALA A 64 -2.08 -0.38 1.55
CA ALA A 64 -0.68 -0.03 1.31
C ALA A 64 -0.52 0.98 0.19
N GLY A 65 0.25 2.02 0.44
CA GLY A 65 0.62 3.03 -0.53
C GLY A 65 1.64 2.51 -1.55
N SER A 66 1.83 3.28 -2.60
CA SER A 66 2.81 2.98 -3.65
C SER A 66 3.67 4.19 -3.94
N GLN A 67 4.95 3.93 -4.16
CA GLN A 67 5.90 4.91 -4.66
C GLN A 67 6.00 4.81 -6.17
N ILE A 68 5.99 5.95 -6.84
CA ILE A 68 6.23 6.05 -8.27
C ILE A 68 7.48 6.88 -8.53
N ILE A 69 8.37 6.38 -9.37
CA ILE A 69 9.60 7.05 -9.78
C ILE A 69 9.65 7.11 -11.30
N LEU A 70 9.84 8.31 -11.83
CA LEU A 70 9.95 8.54 -13.27
C LEU A 70 11.42 8.70 -13.67
N ARG A 71 11.89 7.84 -14.60
CA ARG A 71 13.29 7.87 -15.14
C ARG A 71 14.41 7.73 -14.09
N GLY A 72 14.12 7.09 -12.94
CA GLY A 72 15.07 6.93 -11.86
C GLY A 72 15.10 8.11 -10.86
N GLY A 73 15.88 7.96 -9.80
CA GLY A 73 16.01 9.02 -8.78
C GLY A 73 16.80 10.22 -9.31
N THR A 74 16.27 11.41 -9.13
CA THR A 74 16.87 12.68 -9.57
C THR A 74 17.50 13.47 -8.41
N SER A 75 17.21 13.12 -7.19
CA SER A 75 17.68 13.81 -5.99
C SER A 75 18.08 12.82 -4.90
N LEU A 76 19.15 13.14 -4.17
CA LEU A 76 19.58 12.40 -2.97
C LEU A 76 18.89 12.91 -1.69
N GLU A 77 18.42 14.16 -1.67
CA GLU A 77 17.85 14.79 -0.48
C GLU A 77 16.33 14.97 -0.56
N ARG A 78 15.76 14.99 -1.78
CA ARG A 78 14.34 15.24 -1.97
C ARG A 78 13.61 13.96 -2.30
N ASP A 79 12.32 13.94 -2.02
CA ASP A 79 11.42 12.91 -2.53
C ASP A 79 11.50 12.90 -4.08
N ASN A 80 11.75 11.71 -4.63
CA ASN A 80 11.85 11.47 -6.07
C ASN A 80 10.48 11.17 -6.70
N GLN A 81 9.40 11.33 -5.97
CA GLN A 81 8.06 11.15 -6.50
C GLN A 81 7.67 12.34 -7.41
N PRO A 82 6.93 12.07 -8.50
CA PRO A 82 6.40 13.13 -9.34
C PRO A 82 5.33 13.94 -8.63
N LEU A 83 5.13 15.17 -9.10
CA LEU A 83 4.01 15.99 -8.68
C LEU A 83 2.71 15.41 -9.22
N PHE A 84 1.66 15.34 -8.42
CA PHE A 84 0.33 14.96 -8.87
C PHE A 84 -0.52 16.21 -9.14
N VAL A 85 -1.27 16.18 -10.24
CA VAL A 85 -2.20 17.25 -10.63
C VAL A 85 -3.53 16.61 -11.00
N VAL A 86 -4.59 16.98 -10.29
CA VAL A 86 -5.94 16.46 -10.52
C VAL A 86 -6.82 17.59 -11.03
N ASP A 87 -7.36 17.45 -12.24
CA ASP A 87 -8.20 18.46 -12.90
C ASP A 87 -7.57 19.87 -12.91
N GLY A 88 -6.25 19.93 -13.03
CA GLY A 88 -5.49 21.19 -13.06
C GLY A 88 -5.05 21.72 -11.69
N VAL A 89 -5.46 21.09 -10.59
CA VAL A 89 -5.08 21.46 -9.23
C VAL A 89 -3.96 20.56 -8.74
N ILE A 90 -2.91 21.15 -8.14
CA ILE A 90 -1.82 20.40 -7.52
C ILE A 90 -2.37 19.61 -6.34
N TYR A 91 -2.13 18.29 -6.37
CA TYR A 91 -2.60 17.36 -5.37
C TYR A 91 -1.43 16.85 -4.52
N ASP A 92 -1.53 17.00 -3.22
CA ASP A 92 -0.51 16.53 -2.29
C ASP A 92 -0.61 15.00 -2.13
N ASN A 93 0.46 14.29 -2.47
CA ASN A 93 0.57 12.84 -2.31
C ASN A 93 1.42 12.44 -1.10
N SER A 94 1.69 13.38 -0.19
CA SER A 94 2.46 13.06 1.02
C SER A 94 1.79 11.95 1.82
N THR A 95 2.61 11.08 2.40
CA THR A 95 2.16 10.14 3.43
C THR A 95 2.18 10.86 4.77
N SER A 96 1.08 10.81 5.51
CA SER A 96 1.06 11.31 6.88
C SER A 96 1.88 10.36 7.77
N VAL A 97 3.13 10.74 8.00
CA VAL A 97 4.00 10.04 8.95
C VAL A 97 3.86 10.75 10.29
N VAL A 98 3.18 10.11 11.24
CA VAL A 98 3.11 10.60 12.62
C VAL A 98 4.44 10.27 13.30
N GLY A 99 5.15 11.29 13.78
CA GLY A 99 6.43 11.13 14.47
C GLY A 99 7.65 11.33 13.57
N ASN A 100 8.14 12.55 13.52
CA ASN A 100 9.27 12.96 12.68
C ASN A 100 10.57 13.17 13.49
N SER A 101 10.66 12.59 14.69
CA SER A 101 11.91 12.60 15.43
C SER A 101 12.78 11.40 15.01
N ALA A 102 14.09 11.58 15.08
CA ALA A 102 15.03 10.48 14.84
C ALA A 102 14.79 9.27 15.79
N PHE A 103 14.12 9.51 16.91
CA PHE A 103 13.71 8.50 17.88
C PHE A 103 12.34 7.86 17.54
N ASP A 104 11.40 8.65 16.99
CA ASP A 104 10.05 8.17 16.64
C ASP A 104 9.95 7.70 15.18
N GLY A 105 10.92 8.04 14.34
CA GLY A 105 10.95 7.66 12.92
C GLY A 105 10.87 6.16 12.67
N THR A 106 11.28 5.35 13.65
CA THR A 106 11.17 3.90 13.61
C THR A 106 9.76 3.39 13.78
N LEU A 107 8.93 4.02 14.61
CA LEU A 107 7.51 3.67 14.75
C LEU A 107 6.74 4.01 13.48
N ALA A 108 7.07 5.12 12.83
CA ALA A 108 6.45 5.52 11.58
C ALA A 108 6.80 4.59 10.41
N THR A 109 8.02 4.04 10.39
CA THR A 109 8.45 3.07 9.36
C THR A 109 8.01 1.63 9.66
N SER A 110 7.60 1.34 10.88
CA SER A 110 7.16 0.02 11.30
C SER A 110 5.68 -0.28 11.00
N SER A 111 4.93 0.68 10.46
CA SER A 111 3.56 0.49 10.01
C SER A 111 3.42 0.79 8.52
N THR A 112 2.49 0.12 7.85
CA THR A 112 2.15 0.41 6.47
C THR A 112 1.39 1.72 6.36
N ASN A 113 1.84 2.64 5.50
CA ASN A 113 1.19 3.91 5.25
C ASN A 113 0.56 3.93 3.86
N SER A 114 -0.64 4.52 3.77
CA SER A 114 -1.30 4.84 2.50
C SER A 114 -0.81 6.19 1.98
N ASN A 115 -0.96 6.43 0.69
CA ASN A 115 -0.72 7.74 0.09
C ASN A 115 -2.03 8.34 -0.43
N ARG A 116 -2.08 9.67 -0.47
CA ARG A 116 -3.34 10.40 -0.72
C ARG A 116 -3.91 10.20 -2.13
N VAL A 117 -3.12 9.81 -3.11
CA VAL A 117 -3.65 9.47 -4.44
C VAL A 117 -4.63 8.28 -4.37
N MET A 118 -4.53 7.45 -3.35
CA MET A 118 -5.51 6.39 -3.10
C MET A 118 -6.93 6.92 -2.78
N ASP A 119 -7.06 8.19 -2.39
CA ASP A 119 -8.38 8.81 -2.16
C ASP A 119 -9.18 8.96 -3.45
N ILE A 120 -8.51 8.97 -4.60
CA ILE A 120 -9.15 9.06 -5.92
C ILE A 120 -9.72 7.68 -6.29
N ASN A 121 -10.99 7.65 -6.70
CA ASN A 121 -11.58 6.45 -7.25
C ASN A 121 -11.05 6.22 -8.68
N PRO A 122 -10.43 5.07 -9.00
CA PRO A 122 -9.96 4.79 -10.34
C PRO A 122 -11.05 4.85 -11.41
N GLU A 123 -12.29 4.53 -11.06
CA GLU A 123 -13.43 4.59 -12.01
C GLU A 123 -13.87 6.01 -12.38
N ASP A 124 -13.49 7.00 -11.59
CA ASP A 124 -13.74 8.40 -11.91
C ASP A 124 -12.70 9.00 -12.84
N ILE A 125 -11.64 8.26 -13.17
CA ILE A 125 -10.54 8.75 -14.01
C ILE A 125 -10.91 8.59 -15.49
N GLU A 126 -10.80 9.67 -16.26
CA GLU A 126 -10.95 9.67 -17.71
C GLU A 126 -9.62 9.29 -18.39
N ASN A 127 -8.51 9.92 -17.94
CA ASN A 127 -7.17 9.57 -18.38
C ASN A 127 -6.11 9.95 -17.32
N MET A 128 -4.93 9.35 -17.46
CA MET A 128 -3.73 9.73 -16.72
C MET A 128 -2.61 10.02 -17.71
N SER A 129 -2.07 11.25 -17.64
CA SER A 129 -0.97 11.70 -18.51
C SER A 129 0.30 11.84 -17.67
N VAL A 130 1.41 11.26 -18.14
CA VAL A 130 2.70 11.31 -17.45
C VAL A 130 3.67 12.20 -18.22
N LEU A 131 4.06 13.32 -17.59
CA LEU A 131 5.06 14.25 -18.11
C LEU A 131 6.41 13.96 -17.44
N LYS A 132 7.41 13.69 -18.27
CA LYS A 132 8.74 13.29 -17.81
C LYS A 132 9.77 14.39 -18.07
N GLY A 133 10.65 14.62 -17.08
CA GLY A 133 11.82 15.45 -17.22
C GLY A 133 11.56 16.96 -17.21
N PRO A 134 12.44 17.77 -17.85
CA PRO A 134 12.44 19.24 -17.73
C PRO A 134 11.16 19.93 -18.19
N ALA A 135 10.42 19.32 -19.12
CA ALA A 135 9.14 19.85 -19.59
C ALA A 135 8.10 19.97 -18.45
N ALA A 136 8.08 19.02 -17.52
CA ALA A 136 7.23 19.08 -16.35
C ALA A 136 7.60 20.27 -15.45
N ALA A 137 8.90 20.50 -15.24
CA ALA A 137 9.40 21.62 -14.42
C ALA A 137 9.13 22.99 -15.08
N ALA A 138 9.15 23.07 -16.41
CA ALA A 138 8.81 24.29 -17.14
C ALA A 138 7.35 24.69 -16.97
N LEU A 139 6.44 23.72 -16.81
CA LEU A 139 5.01 23.95 -16.67
C LEU A 139 4.56 24.14 -15.20
N TYR A 140 5.16 23.42 -14.28
CA TYR A 140 4.72 23.35 -12.87
C TYR A 140 5.81 23.82 -11.86
N GLY A 141 6.93 24.35 -12.38
CA GLY A 141 8.04 24.85 -11.54
C GLY A 141 8.93 23.73 -10.95
N SER A 142 9.82 24.10 -10.04
CA SER A 142 10.84 23.21 -9.46
C SER A 142 10.27 22.01 -8.70
N ARG A 143 9.04 22.11 -8.21
CA ARG A 143 8.34 21.00 -7.54
C ARG A 143 8.09 19.81 -8.47
N ALA A 144 8.07 20.05 -9.77
CA ALA A 144 7.85 19.04 -10.82
C ALA A 144 9.17 18.51 -11.43
N SER A 145 10.31 18.73 -10.78
CA SER A 145 11.62 18.27 -11.27
C SER A 145 11.70 16.75 -11.47
N ALA A 146 11.01 15.99 -10.65
CA ALA A 146 10.90 14.53 -10.77
C ALA A 146 9.81 14.07 -11.78
N GLY A 147 9.13 15.02 -12.44
CA GLY A 147 8.03 14.79 -13.37
C GLY A 147 6.66 15.13 -12.78
N VAL A 148 5.62 14.95 -13.59
CA VAL A 148 4.22 15.21 -13.23
C VAL A 148 3.33 14.07 -13.71
N VAL A 149 2.41 13.64 -12.86
CA VAL A 149 1.29 12.78 -13.22
C VAL A 149 0.01 13.64 -13.20
N ILE A 150 -0.59 13.82 -14.35
CA ILE A 150 -1.84 14.56 -14.52
C ILE A 150 -2.98 13.56 -14.56
N ILE A 151 -3.94 13.72 -13.67
CA ILE A 151 -5.15 12.90 -13.57
C ILE A 151 -6.31 13.78 -14.03
N THR A 152 -6.99 13.36 -15.07
CA THR A 152 -8.22 14.00 -15.54
C THR A 152 -9.40 13.14 -15.16
N THR A 153 -10.38 13.75 -14.50
CA THR A 153 -11.58 13.02 -14.06
C THR A 153 -12.71 13.11 -15.08
N LYS A 154 -13.58 12.12 -15.07
CA LYS A 154 -14.72 12.03 -15.95
C LYS A 154 -15.66 13.24 -15.78
N LYS A 155 -16.17 13.73 -16.90
CA LYS A 155 -17.16 14.80 -16.98
C LYS A 155 -18.40 14.28 -17.68
N GLY A 156 -19.51 14.97 -17.46
CA GLY A 156 -20.73 14.69 -18.21
C GLY A 156 -20.55 15.03 -19.69
N GLN A 157 -21.20 14.25 -20.53
CA GLN A 157 -21.24 14.48 -21.98
C GLN A 157 -22.65 14.83 -22.43
N GLU A 158 -22.77 15.52 -23.58
CA GLU A 158 -24.06 15.77 -24.20
C GLU A 158 -24.70 14.44 -24.60
N GLY A 159 -25.95 14.22 -24.23
CA GLY A 159 -26.69 13.01 -24.58
C GLY A 159 -27.67 12.58 -23.48
N VAL A 160 -28.22 11.39 -23.67
CA VAL A 160 -29.10 10.75 -22.71
C VAL A 160 -28.30 10.38 -21.46
N ALA A 161 -28.93 10.46 -20.31
CA ALA A 161 -28.30 10.07 -19.05
C ALA A 161 -27.87 8.59 -19.09
N GLU A 162 -26.61 8.34 -18.80
CA GLU A 162 -26.00 7.02 -18.74
C GLU A 162 -25.75 6.65 -17.29
N VAL A 163 -26.18 5.46 -16.90
CA VAL A 163 -25.97 4.91 -15.56
C VAL A 163 -25.02 3.72 -15.67
N ASN A 164 -23.90 3.79 -14.98
CA ASN A 164 -22.93 2.72 -14.92
C ASN A 164 -22.86 2.19 -13.49
N PHE A 165 -23.05 0.87 -13.35
CA PHE A 165 -22.87 0.15 -12.10
C PHE A 165 -21.82 -0.93 -12.30
N SER A 166 -20.85 -1.00 -11.39
CA SER A 166 -19.84 -2.05 -11.37
C SER A 166 -19.67 -2.59 -9.95
N THR A 167 -19.48 -3.89 -9.87
CA THR A 167 -19.07 -4.54 -8.63
C THR A 167 -18.01 -5.57 -8.92
N LYS A 168 -17.00 -5.65 -8.05
CA LYS A 168 -15.88 -6.58 -8.16
C LYS A 168 -15.61 -7.20 -6.79
N TYR A 169 -15.47 -8.52 -6.78
CA TYR A 169 -15.00 -9.25 -5.61
C TYR A 169 -13.61 -9.82 -5.88
N ILE A 170 -12.72 -9.71 -4.91
CA ILE A 170 -11.32 -10.15 -5.00
C ILE A 170 -11.04 -11.03 -3.79
N THR A 171 -10.46 -12.20 -4.02
CA THR A 171 -9.94 -13.05 -2.95
C THR A 171 -8.42 -13.07 -3.02
N THR A 172 -7.77 -12.91 -1.88
CA THR A 172 -6.31 -12.89 -1.77
C THR A 172 -5.89 -13.87 -0.67
N TRP A 173 -4.82 -14.61 -0.92
CA TRP A 173 -4.21 -15.51 0.05
C TRP A 173 -2.69 -15.45 -0.04
N ALA A 174 -2.03 -15.79 1.07
CA ALA A 174 -0.58 -15.85 1.10
C ALA A 174 -0.08 -17.08 0.31
N THR A 175 0.94 -16.87 -0.52
CA THR A 175 1.60 -17.93 -1.29
C THR A 175 3.11 -17.84 -1.09
N ASN A 176 3.83 -18.93 -1.36
CA ASN A 176 5.29 -18.97 -1.28
C ASN A 176 5.83 -18.51 0.09
N LEU A 177 5.19 -19.01 1.16
CA LEU A 177 5.65 -18.75 2.51
C LEU A 177 7.03 -19.37 2.74
N PRO A 178 7.92 -18.73 3.54
CA PRO A 178 9.22 -19.28 3.80
C PRO A 178 9.15 -20.57 4.60
N GLU A 179 9.93 -21.55 4.20
CA GLU A 179 10.09 -22.79 4.95
C GLU A 179 10.99 -22.56 6.18
N THR A 180 10.54 -23.05 7.33
CA THR A 180 11.32 -23.05 8.56
C THR A 180 12.02 -24.39 8.75
N GLN A 181 13.19 -24.37 9.40
CA GLN A 181 13.89 -25.60 9.77
C GLN A 181 13.06 -26.37 10.82
N LYS A 182 13.01 -27.72 10.70
CA LYS A 182 12.27 -28.62 11.59
C LYS A 182 13.18 -29.69 12.20
N LYS A 183 14.49 -29.43 12.25
CA LYS A 183 15.48 -30.37 12.72
C LYS A 183 15.93 -30.12 14.14
N TYR A 184 15.99 -28.84 14.53
CA TYR A 184 16.40 -28.43 15.87
C TYR A 184 15.30 -27.64 16.54
N LYS A 185 15.08 -27.91 17.82
CA LYS A 185 14.15 -27.15 18.65
C LYS A 185 14.68 -25.74 18.94
N ARG A 186 13.85 -24.93 19.55
CA ARG A 186 14.25 -23.64 20.11
C ARG A 186 15.41 -23.79 21.08
N GLY A 187 16.26 -22.78 21.13
CA GLY A 187 17.42 -22.74 22.02
C GLY A 187 18.75 -22.66 21.27
N TYR A 188 19.80 -22.84 21.99
CA TYR A 188 21.17 -22.94 21.48
C TYR A 188 22.02 -23.86 22.34
N VAL A 189 23.15 -24.26 21.80
CA VAL A 189 24.15 -25.07 22.50
C VAL A 189 25.13 -24.14 23.20
N LYS A 190 25.39 -24.39 24.48
CA LYS A 190 26.32 -23.64 25.30
C LYS A 190 27.33 -24.57 25.95
N ASP A 191 28.60 -24.28 25.74
CA ASP A 191 29.66 -24.96 26.44
C ASP A 191 29.93 -24.30 27.78
N ASN A 192 29.94 -25.11 28.83
CA ASN A 192 30.26 -24.66 30.18
C ASN A 192 31.73 -24.97 30.50
N TYR A 193 32.35 -24.02 31.18
CA TYR A 193 33.73 -24.11 31.62
C TYR A 193 33.81 -23.90 33.15
N ASP A 194 34.80 -24.49 33.79
CA ASP A 194 35.11 -24.25 35.21
C ASP A 194 35.81 -22.89 35.42
N ALA A 195 36.02 -22.50 36.65
CA ALA A 195 36.71 -21.25 36.99
C ALA A 195 38.17 -21.19 36.47
N GLY A 196 38.77 -22.33 36.12
CA GLY A 196 40.10 -22.47 35.56
C GLY A 196 40.08 -22.43 34.00
N GLY A 197 38.91 -22.32 33.39
CA GLY A 197 38.78 -22.32 31.91
C GLY A 197 38.76 -23.70 31.30
N ASN A 198 38.65 -24.79 32.08
CA ASN A 198 38.54 -26.13 31.53
C ASN A 198 37.11 -26.43 31.13
N TYR A 199 36.93 -27.06 30.00
CA TYR A 199 35.59 -27.48 29.51
C TYR A 199 34.99 -28.51 30.49
N LEU A 200 33.75 -28.27 30.89
CA LEU A 200 32.98 -29.15 31.77
C LEU A 200 32.00 -30.02 30.97
N ASN A 201 31.10 -29.37 30.27
CA ASN A 201 30.08 -30.05 29.49
C ASN A 201 29.42 -29.10 28.50
N THR A 202 28.71 -29.65 27.52
CA THR A 202 27.83 -28.93 26.62
C THR A 202 26.38 -29.08 27.12
N VAL A 203 25.66 -27.99 27.27
CA VAL A 203 24.24 -27.96 27.66
C VAL A 203 23.42 -27.32 26.59
N TYR A 204 22.17 -27.73 26.50
CA TYR A 204 21.17 -27.04 25.69
C TYR A 204 20.51 -25.98 26.55
N ASP A 205 20.54 -24.73 26.06
CA ASP A 205 19.82 -23.62 26.66
C ASP A 205 18.58 -23.34 25.82
N ASP A 206 17.39 -23.71 26.31
CA ASP A 206 16.11 -23.49 25.63
C ASP A 206 15.56 -22.07 25.85
N PHE A 207 16.31 -21.25 26.59
CA PHE A 207 15.96 -19.89 26.96
C PHE A 207 16.35 -18.88 25.87
N SER A 208 16.02 -19.16 24.63
CA SER A 208 16.36 -18.33 23.49
C SER A 208 15.38 -18.57 22.33
N TYR A 209 15.15 -17.52 21.54
CA TYR A 209 14.41 -17.64 20.28
C TYR A 209 15.26 -18.22 19.13
N ASN A 210 16.52 -18.54 19.37
CA ASN A 210 17.34 -19.23 18.38
C ASN A 210 16.79 -20.65 18.18
N SER A 211 16.90 -21.18 16.99
CA SER A 211 16.42 -22.52 16.63
C SER A 211 17.61 -23.49 16.37
N TRP A 212 18.52 -23.54 17.35
CA TRP A 212 19.73 -24.38 17.34
C TRP A 212 19.88 -25.15 18.66
N GLY A 213 18.77 -25.49 19.28
CA GLY A 213 18.71 -26.25 20.52
C GLY A 213 18.85 -27.76 20.31
N GLU A 214 18.13 -28.53 21.11
CA GLU A 214 18.14 -30.00 21.04
C GLU A 214 17.62 -30.50 19.68
N LEU A 215 18.16 -31.62 19.22
CA LEU A 215 17.66 -32.31 18.03
C LEU A 215 16.19 -32.75 18.26
N ALA A 216 15.34 -32.46 17.30
CA ALA A 216 13.94 -32.87 17.35
C ALA A 216 13.80 -34.38 17.33
N LYS A 217 12.86 -34.90 18.08
CA LYS A 217 12.48 -36.32 18.14
C LYS A 217 11.23 -36.57 17.32
N SER A 218 10.97 -37.83 16.98
CA SER A 218 9.81 -38.20 16.19
C SER A 218 8.45 -37.96 16.88
N GLU A 219 8.43 -37.86 18.19
CA GLU A 219 7.25 -37.57 19.01
C GLU A 219 6.97 -36.07 19.19
N ASP A 220 7.90 -35.20 18.81
CA ASP A 220 7.74 -33.75 18.96
C ASP A 220 6.68 -33.22 18.00
N LEU A 221 5.78 -32.39 18.52
CA LEU A 221 4.76 -31.71 17.73
C LEU A 221 5.41 -30.60 16.90
N ILE A 222 4.95 -30.46 15.67
CA ILE A 222 5.39 -29.43 14.73
C ILE A 222 4.15 -28.64 14.28
N TYR A 223 4.21 -27.31 14.44
CA TYR A 223 3.15 -26.38 14.09
C TYR A 223 3.50 -25.64 12.83
N ASP A 224 2.53 -25.42 11.95
CA ASP A 224 2.67 -24.56 10.78
C ASP A 224 2.33 -23.10 11.13
N ASN A 225 3.05 -22.55 12.10
CA ASN A 225 2.79 -21.21 12.63
C ASN A 225 2.70 -20.13 11.56
N ILE A 226 3.52 -20.22 10.52
CA ILE A 226 3.51 -19.22 9.44
C ILE A 226 2.28 -19.41 8.55
N GLY A 227 1.96 -20.64 8.17
CA GLY A 227 0.80 -20.93 7.33
C GLY A 227 -0.52 -20.58 8.02
N ASP A 228 -0.64 -20.96 9.29
CA ASP A 228 -1.86 -20.75 10.09
C ASP A 228 -2.08 -19.28 10.48
N PHE A 229 -1.03 -18.48 10.51
CA PHE A 229 -1.13 -17.05 10.84
C PHE A 229 -1.85 -16.24 9.75
N PHE A 230 -1.57 -16.53 8.48
CA PHE A 230 -2.16 -15.79 7.39
C PHE A 230 -3.56 -16.32 7.07
N LYS A 231 -4.54 -15.42 7.01
CA LYS A 231 -5.90 -15.77 6.61
C LYS A 231 -6.16 -15.48 5.13
N ASN A 232 -7.11 -16.17 4.54
CA ASN A 232 -7.68 -15.78 3.27
C ASN A 232 -8.44 -14.46 3.45
N SER A 233 -8.20 -13.52 2.55
CA SER A 233 -8.76 -12.17 2.58
C SER A 233 -9.75 -11.97 1.45
N GLY A 234 -10.81 -11.23 1.72
CA GLY A 234 -11.79 -10.81 0.74
C GLY A 234 -11.75 -9.30 0.55
N ALA A 235 -11.98 -8.83 -0.69
CA ALA A 235 -12.24 -7.42 -0.95
C ALA A 235 -13.43 -7.26 -1.87
N SER A 236 -14.26 -6.27 -1.59
CA SER A 236 -15.39 -5.86 -2.42
C SER A 236 -15.20 -4.42 -2.89
N ASP A 237 -15.49 -4.17 -4.16
CA ASP A 237 -15.39 -2.87 -4.80
C ASP A 237 -16.69 -2.62 -5.57
N THR A 238 -17.49 -1.67 -5.11
CA THR A 238 -18.79 -1.33 -5.70
C THR A 238 -18.80 0.12 -6.10
N ASN A 239 -19.20 0.40 -7.34
CA ASN A 239 -19.26 1.73 -7.91
C ASN A 239 -20.57 1.96 -8.62
N LEU A 240 -21.08 3.17 -8.49
CA LEU A 240 -22.24 3.66 -9.22
C LEU A 240 -21.91 5.03 -9.79
N SER A 241 -22.14 5.25 -11.07
CA SER A 241 -22.02 6.57 -11.66
C SER A 241 -23.19 6.89 -12.57
N VAL A 242 -23.53 8.17 -12.63
CA VAL A 242 -24.55 8.71 -13.52
C VAL A 242 -23.95 9.92 -14.24
N SER A 243 -24.02 9.92 -15.53
CA SER A 243 -23.56 11.06 -16.36
C SER A 243 -24.59 11.41 -17.41
N GLY A 244 -24.63 12.67 -17.80
CA GLY A 244 -25.53 13.13 -18.84
C GLY A 244 -25.37 14.61 -19.10
N GLY A 245 -26.12 15.10 -20.08
CA GLY A 245 -26.06 16.52 -20.40
C GLY A 245 -26.87 16.92 -21.62
N SER A 246 -26.89 18.21 -21.84
CA SER A 246 -27.45 18.89 -23.00
C SER A 246 -26.36 19.73 -23.66
N LYS A 247 -26.69 20.43 -24.74
CA LYS A 247 -25.76 21.39 -25.38
C LYS A 247 -25.18 22.43 -24.43
N ASN A 248 -25.94 22.78 -23.37
CA ASN A 248 -25.58 23.86 -22.47
C ASN A 248 -25.28 23.41 -21.04
N SER A 249 -25.53 22.16 -20.70
CA SER A 249 -25.26 21.63 -19.36
C SER A 249 -24.77 20.21 -19.41
N SER A 250 -23.84 19.86 -18.54
CA SER A 250 -23.41 18.48 -18.37
C SER A 250 -23.14 18.20 -16.90
N PHE A 251 -23.33 16.96 -16.49
CA PHE A 251 -23.04 16.52 -15.13
C PHE A 251 -22.50 15.09 -15.11
N PHE A 252 -21.66 14.84 -14.16
CA PHE A 252 -21.17 13.52 -13.76
C PHE A 252 -21.30 13.40 -12.26
N LEU A 253 -21.89 12.33 -11.79
CA LEU A 253 -22.05 11.98 -10.39
C LEU A 253 -21.57 10.57 -10.18
N SER A 254 -20.76 10.33 -9.15
CA SER A 254 -20.34 8.99 -8.78
C SER A 254 -20.28 8.78 -7.28
N GLY A 255 -20.45 7.53 -6.88
CA GLY A 255 -20.23 7.06 -5.52
C GLY A 255 -19.61 5.68 -5.55
N SER A 256 -18.64 5.43 -4.66
CA SER A 256 -18.05 4.12 -4.53
C SER A 256 -17.83 3.73 -3.08
N TYR A 257 -17.85 2.42 -2.85
CA TYR A 257 -17.48 1.83 -1.59
C TYR A 257 -16.54 0.64 -1.85
N TYR A 258 -15.40 0.69 -1.20
CA TYR A 258 -14.40 -0.36 -1.21
C TYR A 258 -14.15 -0.85 0.20
N ASN A 259 -14.16 -2.16 0.40
CA ASN A 259 -13.82 -2.80 1.67
C ASN A 259 -12.90 -3.99 1.41
N GLN A 260 -11.81 -4.08 2.16
CA GLN A 260 -10.82 -5.14 2.06
C GLN A 260 -10.41 -5.62 3.45
N ASP A 261 -10.57 -6.90 3.72
CA ASP A 261 -9.87 -7.53 4.84
C ASP A 261 -8.39 -7.71 4.51
N GLY A 262 -7.51 -7.60 5.49
CA GLY A 262 -6.09 -7.94 5.30
C GLY A 262 -5.83 -9.44 5.42
N ILE A 263 -4.74 -9.93 4.83
CA ILE A 263 -4.27 -11.31 5.03
C ILE A 263 -3.67 -11.52 6.43
N ILE A 264 -3.25 -10.45 7.09
CA ILE A 264 -2.88 -10.46 8.51
C ILE A 264 -4.18 -10.27 9.31
N PRO A 265 -4.46 -11.08 10.35
CA PRO A 265 -5.64 -10.92 11.16
C PRO A 265 -5.78 -9.50 11.70
N THR A 266 -7.01 -9.03 11.96
CA THR A 266 -7.35 -7.69 12.49
C THR A 266 -6.98 -6.50 11.61
N THR A 267 -6.34 -6.72 10.46
CA THR A 267 -6.02 -5.62 9.53
C THR A 267 -7.07 -5.50 8.43
N GLY A 268 -7.26 -4.28 7.94
CA GLY A 268 -8.24 -3.99 6.91
C GLY A 268 -8.08 -2.61 6.30
N TYR A 269 -8.82 -2.38 5.23
CA TYR A 269 -8.91 -1.09 4.55
C TYR A 269 -10.31 -0.89 4.00
N GLU A 270 -10.94 0.22 4.35
CA GLU A 270 -12.21 0.63 3.77
C GLU A 270 -12.11 2.05 3.20
N LYS A 271 -12.85 2.31 2.14
CA LYS A 271 -12.89 3.62 1.49
C LYS A 271 -14.27 3.88 0.90
N ALA A 272 -14.82 5.05 1.21
CA ALA A 272 -16.02 5.58 0.54
C ALA A 272 -15.65 6.85 -0.22
N THR A 273 -16.11 6.98 -1.47
CA THR A 273 -15.88 8.17 -2.27
C THR A 273 -17.18 8.69 -2.87
N PHE A 274 -17.23 10.00 -3.05
CA PHE A 274 -18.28 10.70 -3.75
C PHE A 274 -17.65 11.76 -4.65
N ARG A 275 -18.15 11.88 -5.89
CA ARG A 275 -17.71 12.91 -6.81
C ARG A 275 -18.89 13.50 -7.57
N PHE A 276 -18.86 14.81 -7.75
CA PHE A 276 -19.75 15.54 -8.62
C PHE A 276 -18.93 16.49 -9.49
N ASN A 277 -19.13 16.42 -10.80
CA ASN A 277 -18.61 17.37 -11.78
C ASN A 277 -19.79 17.93 -12.57
N GLY A 278 -19.95 19.23 -12.61
CA GLY A 278 -21.02 19.89 -13.35
C GLY A 278 -20.49 21.06 -14.17
N GLU A 279 -21.05 21.25 -15.36
CA GLU A 279 -20.76 22.39 -16.22
C GLU A 279 -22.06 22.96 -16.78
N GLN A 280 -22.19 24.29 -16.77
CA GLN A 280 -23.30 25.01 -17.34
C GLN A 280 -22.79 26.14 -18.23
N LYS A 281 -23.20 26.15 -19.49
CA LYS A 281 -22.93 27.23 -20.44
C LYS A 281 -24.13 28.17 -20.52
N TRP A 282 -23.85 29.43 -20.36
CA TRP A 282 -24.88 30.48 -20.52
C TRP A 282 -24.30 31.60 -21.36
N LYS A 283 -24.76 31.68 -22.64
CA LYS A 283 -24.23 32.61 -23.66
C LYS A 283 -22.69 32.45 -23.81
N MET A 284 -21.93 33.44 -23.37
CA MET A 284 -20.46 33.48 -23.45
C MET A 284 -19.80 32.99 -22.15
N LEU A 285 -20.57 32.71 -21.11
CA LEU A 285 -20.06 32.30 -19.81
C LEU A 285 -20.20 30.78 -19.65
N THR A 286 -19.16 30.18 -19.07
CA THR A 286 -19.17 28.76 -18.66
C THR A 286 -18.92 28.71 -17.15
N PHE A 287 -19.86 28.10 -16.44
CA PHE A 287 -19.74 27.85 -15.02
C PHE A 287 -19.43 26.37 -14.82
N GLY A 288 -18.36 26.08 -14.08
CA GLY A 288 -17.99 24.71 -13.74
C GLY A 288 -17.88 24.55 -12.23
N ALA A 289 -18.29 23.39 -11.73
CA ALA A 289 -18.10 22.98 -10.34
C ALA A 289 -17.59 21.54 -10.31
N SER A 290 -16.58 21.29 -9.47
CA SER A 290 -16.07 19.96 -9.18
C SER A 290 -15.97 19.81 -7.67
N VAL A 291 -16.65 18.79 -7.15
CA VAL A 291 -16.63 18.44 -5.72
C VAL A 291 -16.24 16.98 -5.60
N ALA A 292 -15.29 16.69 -4.74
CA ALA A 292 -14.91 15.33 -4.40
C ALA A 292 -14.80 15.18 -2.88
N TYR A 293 -15.34 14.09 -2.37
CA TYR A 293 -15.21 13.70 -0.97
C TYR A 293 -14.70 12.26 -0.92
N SER A 294 -13.74 12.03 -0.06
CA SER A 294 -13.20 10.68 0.20
C SER A 294 -12.99 10.51 1.70
N GLN A 295 -13.37 9.35 2.18
CA GLN A 295 -13.07 8.90 3.54
C GLN A 295 -12.49 7.51 3.45
N ALA A 296 -11.34 7.30 4.08
CA ALA A 296 -10.68 6.01 4.15
C ALA A 296 -10.26 5.70 5.58
N ASN A 297 -10.50 4.48 6.02
CA ASN A 297 -10.04 3.93 7.29
C ASN A 297 -9.10 2.75 7.01
N THR A 298 -8.06 2.64 7.81
CA THR A 298 -7.09 1.54 7.69
C THR A 298 -6.78 0.99 9.07
N ASP A 299 -7.12 -0.27 9.28
CA ASP A 299 -6.72 -1.02 10.45
C ASP A 299 -5.34 -1.63 10.21
N LYS A 300 -4.39 -1.30 11.07
CA LYS A 300 -2.98 -1.62 10.89
C LYS A 300 -2.43 -2.34 12.11
N THR A 301 -1.40 -3.15 11.87
CA THR A 301 -0.57 -3.71 12.93
C THR A 301 0.89 -3.25 12.77
N LEU A 302 1.66 -3.34 13.84
CA LEU A 302 3.10 -3.11 13.80
C LEU A 302 3.77 -4.25 13.03
N THR A 303 4.44 -3.96 11.93
CA THR A 303 5.06 -4.96 11.05
C THR A 303 6.50 -5.28 11.41
N SER A 304 7.22 -4.35 12.04
CA SER A 304 8.63 -4.52 12.41
C SER A 304 8.94 -3.96 13.81
N ALA A 305 10.05 -4.39 14.38
CA ALA A 305 10.53 -3.90 15.66
C ALA A 305 11.12 -2.49 15.57
N ALA A 306 11.02 -1.73 16.65
CA ALA A 306 11.73 -0.45 16.78
C ALA A 306 13.25 -0.67 16.89
N LEU A 307 14.03 0.26 16.33
CA LEU A 307 15.50 0.15 16.20
C LEU A 307 16.25 0.01 17.54
N TYR A 308 15.69 0.54 18.62
CA TYR A 308 16.34 0.60 19.93
C TYR A 308 15.76 -0.34 20.98
N ASN A 309 14.71 -1.06 20.66
CA ASN A 309 14.11 -2.03 21.55
C ASN A 309 14.21 -3.43 20.92
N SER A 310 15.25 -4.15 21.24
CA SER A 310 15.45 -5.52 20.78
C SER A 310 14.33 -6.47 21.26
N SER A 311 13.61 -6.09 22.29
CA SER A 311 12.47 -6.84 22.81
C SER A 311 11.16 -6.51 22.12
N GLY A 312 11.06 -5.34 21.46
CA GLY A 312 9.89 -4.97 20.66
C GLY A 312 9.90 -5.69 19.34
N SER A 313 9.07 -6.69 19.17
CA SER A 313 8.89 -7.36 17.90
C SER A 313 7.62 -6.86 17.25
N GLY A 314 7.72 -6.44 15.98
CA GLY A 314 6.54 -6.29 15.17
C GLY A 314 5.96 -7.67 14.84
N THR A 315 4.69 -7.69 14.51
CA THR A 315 3.94 -8.92 14.21
C THR A 315 4.68 -9.82 13.23
N MET A 316 5.13 -9.28 12.09
CA MET A 316 5.79 -10.07 11.06
C MET A 316 7.15 -10.62 11.49
N THR A 317 7.91 -9.84 12.26
CA THR A 317 9.18 -10.32 12.84
C THR A 317 8.93 -11.47 13.80
N GLY A 318 7.90 -11.39 14.62
CA GLY A 318 7.48 -12.46 15.52
C GLY A 318 7.09 -13.72 14.76
N VAL A 319 6.23 -13.62 13.75
CA VAL A 319 5.78 -14.76 12.93
C VAL A 319 6.95 -15.52 12.31
N TYR A 320 7.89 -14.82 11.65
CA TYR A 320 9.01 -15.48 10.98
C TYR A 320 10.09 -16.02 11.91
N ARG A 321 10.11 -15.59 13.16
CA ARG A 321 11.09 -16.04 14.17
C ARG A 321 10.49 -16.98 15.19
N TRP A 322 9.20 -17.29 15.12
CA TRP A 322 8.58 -18.24 16.02
C TRP A 322 9.02 -19.65 15.68
N SER A 323 9.39 -20.42 16.70
CA SER A 323 9.83 -21.80 16.50
C SER A 323 8.67 -22.68 16.03
N PRO A 324 8.87 -23.58 15.06
CA PRO A 324 7.84 -24.52 14.65
C PRO A 324 7.50 -25.58 15.70
N PHE A 325 8.23 -25.65 16.80
CA PHE A 325 7.95 -26.56 17.92
C PHE A 325 7.15 -25.89 19.06
N ASP A 326 6.88 -24.59 18.95
CA ASP A 326 6.12 -23.82 19.93
C ASP A 326 4.80 -23.33 19.29
N ASP A 327 3.68 -23.64 19.93
CA ASP A 327 2.35 -23.22 19.45
C ASP A 327 2.19 -21.69 19.56
N MET A 328 2.14 -21.02 18.42
CA MET A 328 1.98 -19.57 18.37
C MET A 328 0.54 -19.13 18.72
N THR A 329 -0.45 -20.02 18.60
CA THR A 329 -1.84 -19.71 18.95
C THR A 329 -2.06 -19.62 20.45
N HIS A 330 -1.12 -20.14 21.24
CA HIS A 330 -1.12 -20.04 22.70
C HIS A 330 -0.55 -18.67 23.13
N TYR A 331 -1.31 -17.61 22.98
CA TYR A 331 -0.90 -16.23 23.29
C TYR A 331 -1.56 -15.65 24.54
N VAL A 332 -2.56 -16.36 25.11
CA VAL A 332 -3.33 -15.96 26.28
C VAL A 332 -3.36 -17.12 27.27
N THR A 333 -3.21 -16.83 28.53
CA THR A 333 -3.35 -17.77 29.64
C THR A 333 -4.84 -18.01 30.01
N GLU A 334 -5.15 -18.98 30.82
CA GLU A 334 -6.54 -19.29 31.23
C GLU A 334 -7.22 -18.12 31.96
N ASP A 335 -6.48 -17.27 32.63
CA ASP A 335 -6.98 -16.07 33.33
C ASP A 335 -7.09 -14.83 32.39
N GLY A 336 -6.82 -14.98 31.11
CA GLY A 336 -6.93 -13.90 30.12
C GLY A 336 -5.72 -12.96 30.05
N THR A 337 -4.64 -13.28 30.78
CA THR A 337 -3.40 -12.49 30.70
C THR A 337 -2.52 -12.97 29.55
N ARG A 338 -1.53 -12.15 29.18
CA ARG A 338 -0.59 -12.47 28.14
C ARG A 338 0.23 -13.71 28.50
N TYR A 339 0.23 -14.71 27.62
CA TYR A 339 1.15 -15.83 27.73
C TYR A 339 2.56 -15.40 27.35
N ARG A 340 3.53 -15.68 28.22
CA ARG A 340 4.96 -15.42 28.03
C ARG A 340 5.70 -16.73 27.88
N MET A 341 6.38 -16.91 26.76
CA MET A 341 7.11 -18.16 26.47
C MET A 341 8.18 -18.48 27.52
N PHE A 342 8.83 -17.46 28.07
CA PHE A 342 9.90 -17.61 29.07
C PHE A 342 9.46 -17.28 30.50
N GLY A 343 8.17 -17.12 30.73
CA GLY A 343 7.62 -16.78 32.05
C GLY A 343 8.05 -15.40 32.53
N ASP A 344 8.17 -15.25 33.87
CA ASP A 344 8.50 -13.96 34.51
C ASP A 344 10.02 -13.74 34.66
N ARG A 345 10.85 -14.37 33.86
CA ARG A 345 12.31 -14.18 33.93
C ARG A 345 12.66 -12.78 33.39
N LEU A 346 12.94 -11.89 34.34
CA LEU A 346 13.28 -10.48 34.08
C LEU A 346 14.64 -10.29 33.37
N ASP A 347 15.46 -11.32 33.32
CA ASP A 347 16.78 -11.33 32.69
C ASP A 347 16.74 -11.54 31.17
N VAL A 348 15.55 -11.82 30.61
CA VAL A 348 15.39 -12.03 29.19
C VAL A 348 15.17 -10.69 28.49
N THR A 349 16.25 -10.08 28.07
CA THR A 349 16.22 -8.84 27.26
C THR A 349 15.69 -9.07 25.84
N GLU A 350 15.47 -10.31 25.44
CA GLU A 350 15.07 -10.70 24.09
C GLU A 350 13.67 -11.29 24.03
N GLU A 351 12.87 -11.23 25.09
CA GLU A 351 11.50 -11.73 25.05
C GLU A 351 10.71 -10.96 23.98
N ARG A 352 10.17 -11.71 23.04
CA ARG A 352 9.37 -11.17 21.97
C ARG A 352 7.91 -11.39 22.25
N ASP A 353 7.12 -10.41 21.85
CA ASP A 353 5.69 -10.56 21.93
C ASP A 353 5.20 -11.62 20.96
N ASN A 354 4.24 -12.43 21.42
CA ASN A 354 3.54 -13.33 20.55
C ASN A 354 2.83 -12.52 19.43
N PRO A 355 2.97 -12.89 18.14
CA PRO A 355 2.32 -12.19 17.04
C PRO A 355 0.81 -11.98 17.20
N TYR A 356 0.09 -12.96 17.75
CA TYR A 356 -1.34 -12.84 18.02
C TYR A 356 -1.66 -11.89 19.17
N TRP A 357 -0.75 -11.70 20.12
CA TRP A 357 -0.93 -10.73 21.19
C TRP A 357 -0.76 -9.27 20.73
N ILE A 358 0.07 -9.05 19.70
CA ILE A 358 0.34 -7.71 19.14
C ILE A 358 -0.83 -7.22 18.25
N LEU A 359 -1.63 -8.13 17.70
CA LEU A 359 -2.80 -7.81 16.90
C LEU A 359 -3.91 -7.17 17.72
#